data_4cafc2d74b91de4752ce4579971b7ff6
#
_entry.id   4cafc2d74b91de4752ce4579971b7ff6
#
_cell.length_a   1.000
_cell.length_b   1.000
_cell.length_c   1.000
_cell.angle_alpha   90.00
_cell.angle_beta   90.00
_cell.angle_gamma   90.00
#
_symmetry.space_group_name_H-M   'P 1'
#
loop_
_entity.id
_entity.type
_entity.pdbx_description
1 polymer ?
#
loop_
_entity_poly.entity_id
_entity_poly.type
_entity_poly.pdbx_seq_one_letter_code
_entity_poly.pdbx_strand_id
1 'polypeptide(L)'
;MKSSVLNSRAILSCAGAIALAVHPALVATAASTIPDPCKLVTVAEIQQIVGPLSEAPRATDPKSGEITCTYSPAKGPSYVDVSLHDGDLAAWKKRNGGKSPLALPEFGSDAFVNPDFEDSADLYAKKGSLILRVTMPKGPQSVEAVKAIARKALPRL
;
A
#
# COMPACT_ATOMS: atom_id res chain seq x y z
N MET A 1 79.25 -46.54 2.28
CA MET A 1 79.46 -47.24 0.97
C MET A 1 78.15 -47.20 0.20
N LYS A 2 78.28 -46.70 -1.10
CA LYS A 2 77.30 -46.78 -2.19
C LYS A 2 76.13 -45.78 -2.11
N SER A 3 76.18 -44.65 -2.72
CA SER A 3 76.01 -44.32 -4.16
C SER A 3 74.76 -44.90 -4.82
N SER A 4 73.83 -44.03 -5.26
CA SER A 4 73.25 -43.97 -6.61
C SER A 4 72.02 -43.09 -6.60
N VAL A 5 72.02 -42.08 -7.32
CA VAL A 5 71.76 -41.68 -8.72
C VAL A 5 70.36 -41.11 -8.91
N LEU A 6 70.41 -39.87 -9.34
CA LEU A 6 69.41 -39.02 -10.03
C LEU A 6 68.30 -39.78 -10.74
N ASN A 7 67.11 -39.21 -10.64
CA ASN A 7 66.30 -39.06 -11.88
C ASN A 7 65.40 -37.79 -11.79
N SER A 8 65.76 -36.81 -12.58
CA SER A 8 64.96 -35.61 -12.85
C SER A 8 63.80 -36.01 -13.78
N ARG A 9 62.58 -35.72 -13.36
CA ARG A 9 61.49 -35.54 -14.29
C ARG A 9 60.75 -34.26 -13.99
N ALA A 10 60.97 -33.29 -14.82
CA ALA A 10 60.21 -32.05 -14.89
C ALA A 10 58.79 -32.36 -15.31
N ILE A 11 57.82 -32.05 -14.49
CA ILE A 11 56.40 -32.03 -14.85
C ILE A 11 55.99 -30.55 -14.95
N LEU A 12 55.77 -30.13 -16.19
CA LEU A 12 55.19 -28.82 -16.54
C LEU A 12 53.73 -28.86 -16.09
N SER A 13 53.40 -28.16 -15.00
CA SER A 13 52.00 -27.93 -14.60
C SER A 13 51.55 -26.63 -15.24
N CYS A 14 50.71 -26.72 -16.26
CA CYS A 14 49.93 -25.62 -16.78
C CYS A 14 48.85 -25.30 -15.74
N ALA A 15 49.07 -24.26 -14.96
CA ALA A 15 48.01 -23.66 -14.12
C ALA A 15 47.09 -22.79 -14.99
N GLY A 16 45.98 -23.35 -15.42
CA GLY A 16 44.90 -22.59 -16.05
C GLY A 16 44.14 -21.80 -14.97
N ALA A 17 44.34 -20.51 -14.91
CA ALA A 17 43.57 -19.61 -14.06
C ALA A 17 42.16 -19.42 -14.68
N ILE A 18 41.16 -20.09 -14.13
CA ILE A 18 39.75 -19.83 -14.47
C ILE A 18 39.33 -18.58 -13.68
N ALA A 19 39.32 -17.43 -14.34
CA ALA A 19 38.75 -16.22 -13.79
C ALA A 19 37.21 -16.33 -13.79
N LEU A 20 36.64 -16.64 -12.63
CA LEU A 20 35.21 -16.55 -12.39
C LEU A 20 34.81 -15.07 -12.35
N ALA A 21 34.25 -14.56 -13.46
CA ALA A 21 33.64 -13.25 -13.51
C ALA A 21 32.35 -13.24 -12.67
N VAL A 22 32.46 -12.79 -11.43
CA VAL A 22 31.29 -12.52 -10.59
C VAL A 22 30.63 -11.27 -11.12
N HIS A 23 29.51 -11.45 -11.86
CA HIS A 23 28.66 -10.33 -12.27
C HIS A 23 27.82 -9.94 -11.07
N PRO A 24 27.93 -8.72 -10.51
CA PRO A 24 26.96 -8.25 -9.53
C PRO A 24 25.62 -8.08 -10.25
N ALA A 25 24.64 -8.94 -9.93
CA ALA A 25 23.27 -8.74 -10.32
C ALA A 25 22.79 -7.46 -9.63
N LEU A 26 22.63 -6.38 -10.40
CA LEU A 26 21.94 -5.18 -9.96
C LEU A 26 20.48 -5.57 -9.70
N VAL A 27 20.16 -5.86 -8.45
CA VAL A 27 18.78 -5.97 -8.01
C VAL A 27 18.20 -4.55 -8.05
N ALA A 28 17.55 -4.21 -9.16
CA ALA A 28 16.76 -3.00 -9.23
C ALA A 28 15.60 -3.18 -8.24
N THR A 29 15.72 -2.58 -7.06
CA THR A 29 14.58 -2.37 -6.16
C THR A 29 13.62 -1.44 -6.90
N ALA A 30 12.55 -2.02 -7.48
CA ALA A 30 11.44 -1.23 -7.98
C ALA A 30 10.89 -0.45 -6.78
N ALA A 31 11.07 0.87 -6.78
CA ALA A 31 10.38 1.73 -5.83
C ALA A 31 8.88 1.48 -6.02
N SER A 32 8.22 1.02 -4.97
CA SER A 32 6.77 0.86 -4.96
C SER A 32 6.17 2.26 -5.12
N THR A 33 5.71 2.58 -6.31
CA THR A 33 4.99 3.83 -6.55
C THR A 33 3.56 3.63 -6.12
N ILE A 34 3.17 4.28 -5.02
CA ILE A 34 1.77 4.30 -4.59
C ILE A 34 0.96 4.98 -5.70
N PRO A 35 -0.09 4.33 -6.24
CA PRO A 35 -0.89 4.93 -7.30
C PRO A 35 -1.65 6.17 -6.80
N ASP A 36 -2.03 7.05 -7.73
CA ASP A 36 -2.82 8.24 -7.42
C ASP A 36 -4.24 7.85 -6.93
N PRO A 37 -4.60 8.12 -5.67
CA PRO A 37 -5.89 7.73 -5.11
C PRO A 37 -7.07 8.43 -5.78
N CYS A 38 -6.87 9.60 -6.41
CA CYS A 38 -7.93 10.29 -7.16
C CYS A 38 -8.38 9.52 -8.43
N LYS A 39 -7.62 8.51 -8.86
CA LYS A 39 -7.99 7.64 -9.98
C LYS A 39 -8.75 6.39 -9.56
N LEU A 40 -8.83 6.11 -8.25
CA LEU A 40 -9.49 4.91 -7.75
C LEU A 40 -11.01 5.02 -7.74
N VAL A 41 -11.53 6.23 -7.55
CA VAL A 41 -12.98 6.50 -7.57
C VAL A 41 -13.22 7.73 -8.41
N THR A 42 -14.10 7.62 -9.39
CA THR A 42 -14.42 8.75 -10.26
C THR A 42 -15.30 9.78 -9.52
N VAL A 43 -15.25 11.04 -9.97
CA VAL A 43 -16.12 12.11 -9.44
C VAL A 43 -17.59 11.71 -9.50
N ALA A 44 -18.03 11.11 -10.61
CA ALA A 44 -19.43 10.68 -10.76
C ALA A 44 -19.83 9.61 -9.74
N GLU A 45 -18.92 8.67 -9.42
CA GLU A 45 -19.18 7.62 -8.41
C GLU A 45 -19.26 8.20 -6.99
N ILE A 46 -18.37 9.15 -6.67
CA ILE A 46 -18.44 9.88 -5.39
C ILE A 46 -19.76 10.66 -5.29
N GLN A 47 -20.12 11.38 -6.34
CA GLN A 47 -21.36 12.16 -6.37
C GLN A 47 -22.63 11.32 -6.22
N GLN A 48 -22.62 10.07 -6.71
CA GLN A 48 -23.74 9.13 -6.49
C GLN A 48 -23.88 8.72 -5.02
N ILE A 49 -22.80 8.78 -4.24
CA ILE A 49 -22.79 8.33 -2.84
C ILE A 49 -23.03 9.50 -1.88
N VAL A 50 -22.37 10.65 -2.11
CA VAL A 50 -22.36 11.76 -1.15
C VAL A 50 -22.99 13.05 -1.71
N GLY A 51 -23.48 13.02 -2.95
CA GLY A 51 -24.07 14.19 -3.63
C GLY A 51 -23.05 15.04 -4.39
N PRO A 52 -23.49 16.17 -4.96
CA PRO A 52 -22.63 17.06 -5.75
C PRO A 52 -21.41 17.53 -4.98
N LEU A 53 -20.27 17.68 -5.67
CA LEU A 53 -19.06 18.27 -5.11
C LEU A 53 -19.05 19.80 -5.31
N SER A 54 -18.46 20.53 -4.39
CA SER A 54 -18.25 21.98 -4.45
C SER A 54 -17.03 22.37 -5.29
N GLU A 55 -16.06 21.47 -5.41
CA GLU A 55 -14.81 21.68 -6.15
C GLU A 55 -14.27 20.37 -6.73
N ALA A 56 -13.27 20.46 -7.62
CA ALA A 56 -12.57 19.29 -8.13
C ALA A 56 -11.77 18.59 -7.00
N PRO A 57 -11.66 17.25 -7.01
CA PRO A 57 -10.86 16.53 -6.01
C PRO A 57 -9.40 16.91 -6.10
N ARG A 58 -8.72 16.86 -4.96
CA ARG A 58 -7.30 17.20 -4.83
C ARG A 58 -6.52 16.05 -4.23
N ALA A 59 -5.44 15.67 -4.91
CA ALA A 59 -4.45 14.76 -4.32
C ALA A 59 -3.50 15.58 -3.45
N THR A 60 -3.29 15.11 -2.23
CA THR A 60 -2.25 15.63 -1.32
C THR A 60 -1.26 14.51 -1.06
N ASP A 61 0.03 14.87 -0.99
CA ASP A 61 1.11 13.96 -0.61
C ASP A 61 1.62 14.39 0.78
N PRO A 62 1.04 13.88 1.86
CA PRO A 62 1.55 14.15 3.19
C PRO A 62 2.91 13.50 3.37
N LYS A 63 3.83 14.19 4.04
CA LYS A 63 5.19 13.73 4.35
C LYS A 63 5.28 12.38 5.11
N SER A 64 4.15 11.81 5.49
CA SER A 64 4.00 10.54 6.22
C SER A 64 3.97 9.29 5.35
N GLY A 65 4.09 9.41 4.02
CA GLY A 65 3.99 8.26 3.11
C GLY A 65 2.55 7.80 2.81
N GLU A 66 1.54 8.57 3.21
CA GLU A 66 0.14 8.40 2.85
C GLU A 66 -0.21 9.43 1.77
N ILE A 67 -0.74 8.98 0.64
CA ILE A 67 -1.26 9.85 -0.42
C ILE A 67 -2.78 9.86 -0.30
N THR A 68 -3.37 11.05 -0.23
CA THR A 68 -4.81 11.23 -0.03
C THR A 68 -5.43 11.98 -1.19
N CYS A 69 -6.56 11.50 -1.69
CA CYS A 69 -7.47 12.27 -2.53
C CYS A 69 -8.65 12.77 -1.71
N THR A 70 -8.79 14.08 -1.59
CA THR A 70 -9.89 14.72 -0.87
C THR A 70 -10.97 15.17 -1.85
N TYR A 71 -12.20 14.79 -1.56
CA TYR A 71 -13.42 15.22 -2.24
C TYR A 71 -14.20 16.11 -1.28
N SER A 72 -14.71 17.24 -1.77
CA SER A 72 -15.46 18.24 -1.01
C SER A 72 -16.93 18.27 -1.43
N PRO A 73 -17.83 17.54 -0.76
CA PRO A 73 -19.26 17.60 -1.04
C PRO A 73 -19.83 19.01 -0.83
N ALA A 74 -20.71 19.47 -1.72
CA ALA A 74 -21.37 20.77 -1.62
C ALA A 74 -22.40 20.84 -0.47
N LYS A 75 -22.89 19.66 -0.05
CA LYS A 75 -23.82 19.49 1.07
C LYS A 75 -23.52 18.15 1.74
N GLY A 76 -23.84 18.03 3.03
CA GLY A 76 -23.61 16.79 3.79
C GLY A 76 -22.26 16.75 4.49
N PRO A 77 -21.44 15.70 4.34
CA PRO A 77 -20.13 15.63 5.01
C PRO A 77 -19.20 16.72 4.48
N SER A 78 -18.37 17.27 5.35
CA SER A 78 -17.43 18.34 4.97
C SER A 78 -16.31 17.87 4.06
N TYR A 79 -15.98 16.57 4.09
CA TYR A 79 -14.99 15.93 3.21
C TYR A 79 -15.25 14.44 3.06
N VAL A 80 -14.63 13.86 2.03
CA VAL A 80 -14.43 12.43 1.86
C VAL A 80 -12.99 12.23 1.43
N ASP A 81 -12.23 11.46 2.18
CA ASP A 81 -10.84 11.14 1.88
C ASP A 81 -10.70 9.70 1.41
N VAL A 82 -9.99 9.50 0.32
CA VAL A 82 -9.53 8.20 -0.16
C VAL A 82 -8.02 8.22 -0.11
N SER A 83 -7.44 7.42 0.76
CA SER A 83 -6.01 7.43 1.02
C SER A 83 -5.38 6.07 0.72
N LEU A 84 -4.14 6.09 0.28
CA LEU A 84 -3.30 4.92 0.09
C LEU A 84 -1.98 5.09 0.83
N HIS A 85 -1.55 4.02 1.46
CA HIS A 85 -0.21 3.93 2.05
C HIS A 85 0.28 2.49 2.05
N ASP A 86 1.59 2.31 2.08
CA ASP A 86 2.23 1.01 2.32
C ASP A 86 2.15 0.65 3.80
N GLY A 87 1.97 -0.64 4.11
CA GLY A 87 2.07 -1.05 5.49
C GLY A 87 1.43 -2.37 5.86
N ASP A 88 1.45 -2.61 7.17
CA ASP A 88 0.81 -3.74 7.81
C ASP A 88 -0.54 -3.31 8.40
N LEU A 89 -1.62 -3.86 7.84
CA LEU A 89 -2.99 -3.56 8.27
C LEU A 89 -3.26 -4.01 9.71
N ALA A 90 -2.64 -5.11 10.18
CA ALA A 90 -2.80 -5.57 11.56
C ALA A 90 -2.16 -4.57 12.55
N ALA A 91 -0.98 -4.04 12.22
CA ALA A 91 -0.35 -2.98 13.00
C ALA A 91 -1.16 -1.67 12.96
N TRP A 92 -1.76 -1.34 11.81
CA TRP A 92 -2.69 -0.22 11.68
C TRP A 92 -3.93 -0.39 12.54
N LYS A 93 -4.55 -1.57 12.50
CA LYS A 93 -5.73 -1.90 13.33
C LYS A 93 -5.43 -1.76 14.81
N LYS A 94 -4.26 -2.20 15.26
CA LYS A 94 -3.82 -2.06 16.65
C LYS A 94 -3.70 -0.59 17.08
N ARG A 95 -3.23 0.29 16.19
CA ARG A 95 -3.05 1.72 16.50
C ARG A 95 -4.34 2.53 16.33
N ASN A 96 -5.10 2.26 15.26
CA ASN A 96 -6.20 3.11 14.79
C ASN A 96 -7.56 2.39 14.80
N GLY A 97 -7.64 1.16 15.29
CA GLY A 97 -8.89 0.40 15.34
C GLY A 97 -9.90 0.94 16.35
N GLY A 98 -9.47 1.83 17.25
CA GLY A 98 -10.33 2.36 18.28
C GLY A 98 -10.78 1.30 19.29
N LYS A 99 -11.88 1.58 20.00
CA LYS A 99 -12.39 0.69 21.05
C LYS A 99 -13.18 -0.50 20.53
N SER A 100 -13.78 -0.39 19.34
CA SER A 100 -14.70 -1.40 18.80
C SER A 100 -14.72 -1.40 17.26
N PRO A 101 -13.62 -1.77 16.61
CA PRO A 101 -13.61 -1.86 15.15
C PRO A 101 -14.54 -2.98 14.70
N LEU A 102 -15.38 -2.71 13.70
CA LEU A 102 -16.25 -3.69 13.09
C LEU A 102 -15.50 -4.38 11.96
N ALA A 103 -15.43 -5.70 11.99
CA ALA A 103 -14.81 -6.48 10.92
C ALA A 103 -15.63 -6.39 9.63
N LEU A 104 -14.94 -6.32 8.49
CA LEU A 104 -15.53 -6.23 7.15
C LEU A 104 -14.97 -7.33 6.24
N PRO A 105 -15.34 -8.60 6.43
CA PRO A 105 -14.76 -9.73 5.71
C PRO A 105 -14.98 -9.63 4.19
N GLU A 106 -15.99 -8.90 3.73
CA GLU A 106 -16.24 -8.63 2.32
C GLU A 106 -15.16 -7.78 1.63
N PHE A 107 -14.29 -7.13 2.42
CA PHE A 107 -13.15 -6.33 1.93
C PHE A 107 -11.79 -6.98 2.22
N GLY A 108 -11.80 -8.20 2.78
CA GLY A 108 -10.59 -8.96 3.15
C GLY A 108 -10.58 -9.35 4.62
N SER A 109 -9.78 -10.39 4.96
CA SER A 109 -9.78 -10.99 6.31
C SER A 109 -9.46 -10.00 7.44
N ASP A 110 -8.63 -8.99 7.15
CA ASP A 110 -8.18 -8.02 8.14
C ASP A 110 -8.87 -6.66 8.00
N ALA A 111 -9.79 -6.52 7.02
CA ALA A 111 -10.50 -5.27 6.80
C ALA A 111 -11.44 -4.95 7.96
N PHE A 112 -11.51 -3.67 8.28
CA PHE A 112 -12.38 -3.18 9.35
C PHE A 112 -12.86 -1.76 9.08
N VAL A 113 -13.95 -1.39 9.72
CA VAL A 113 -14.38 -0.01 9.85
C VAL A 113 -14.39 0.39 11.32
N ASN A 114 -13.87 1.56 11.60
CA ASN A 114 -14.07 2.23 12.87
C ASN A 114 -15.16 3.30 12.67
N PRO A 115 -16.36 3.11 13.22
CA PRO A 115 -17.47 4.03 12.99
C PRO A 115 -17.37 5.33 13.79
N ASP A 116 -16.41 5.42 14.70
CA ASP A 116 -16.31 6.48 15.71
C ASP A 116 -14.85 6.78 16.07
N PHE A 117 -14.05 7.06 15.06
CA PHE A 117 -12.65 7.45 15.25
C PHE A 117 -12.53 8.98 15.15
N GLU A 118 -12.34 9.64 16.32
CA GLU A 118 -12.15 11.10 16.38
C GLU A 118 -13.18 11.89 15.54
N ASP A 119 -14.48 11.57 15.69
CA ASP A 119 -15.59 12.18 14.94
C ASP A 119 -15.64 11.81 13.43
N SER A 120 -14.96 10.75 13.02
CA SER A 120 -15.03 10.19 11.66
C SER A 120 -15.44 8.72 11.64
N ALA A 121 -15.87 8.27 10.47
CA ALA A 121 -15.96 6.86 10.12
C ALA A 121 -14.80 6.53 9.20
N ASP A 122 -13.95 5.58 9.60
CA ASP A 122 -12.75 5.16 8.88
C ASP A 122 -12.83 3.70 8.50
N LEU A 123 -12.79 3.41 7.20
CA LEU A 123 -12.66 2.05 6.68
C LEU A 123 -11.23 1.78 6.25
N TYR A 124 -10.72 0.62 6.62
CA TYR A 124 -9.40 0.14 6.23
C TYR A 124 -9.51 -1.22 5.55
N ALA A 125 -8.89 -1.35 4.39
CA ALA A 125 -8.80 -2.61 3.65
C ALA A 125 -7.43 -2.73 2.99
N LYS A 126 -6.96 -3.97 2.77
CA LYS A 126 -5.64 -4.23 2.18
C LYS A 126 -5.76 -4.93 0.84
N LYS A 127 -4.93 -4.50 -0.15
CA LYS A 127 -4.72 -5.21 -1.40
C LYS A 127 -3.24 -5.21 -1.78
N GLY A 128 -2.64 -6.39 -1.83
CA GLY A 128 -1.18 -6.50 -1.98
C GLY A 128 -0.44 -5.87 -0.80
N SER A 129 0.50 -4.97 -1.07
CA SER A 129 1.22 -4.20 -0.05
C SER A 129 0.49 -2.94 0.40
N LEU A 130 -0.54 -2.51 -0.34
CA LEU A 130 -1.22 -1.25 -0.11
C LEU A 130 -2.39 -1.40 0.86
N ILE A 131 -2.55 -0.41 1.72
CA ILE A 131 -3.72 -0.21 2.56
C ILE A 131 -4.53 0.95 1.95
N LEU A 132 -5.79 0.65 1.65
CA LEU A 132 -6.80 1.65 1.34
C LEU A 132 -7.43 2.12 2.64
N ARG A 133 -7.47 3.43 2.84
CA ARG A 133 -8.28 4.07 3.88
C ARG A 133 -9.34 4.94 3.21
N VAL A 134 -10.58 4.83 3.64
CA VAL A 134 -11.66 5.72 3.26
C VAL A 134 -12.22 6.36 4.51
N THR A 135 -12.20 7.69 4.57
CA THR A 135 -12.58 8.47 5.76
C THR A 135 -13.61 9.53 5.40
N MET A 136 -14.56 9.74 6.28
CA MET A 136 -15.50 10.87 6.22
C MET A 136 -16.01 11.21 7.61
N PRO A 137 -16.51 12.44 7.84
CA PRO A 137 -17.12 12.82 9.10
C PRO A 137 -18.22 11.85 9.53
N LYS A 138 -18.30 11.61 10.82
CA LYS A 138 -19.32 10.77 11.43
C LYS A 138 -20.73 11.29 11.12
N GLY A 139 -21.61 10.37 10.76
CA GLY A 139 -23.00 10.67 10.44
C GLY A 139 -23.84 9.41 10.30
N PRO A 140 -25.16 9.53 10.15
CA PRO A 140 -26.06 8.38 10.12
C PRO A 140 -25.77 7.36 9.02
N GLN A 141 -25.17 7.79 7.91
CA GLN A 141 -24.86 6.95 6.75
C GLN A 141 -23.37 6.81 6.47
N SER A 142 -22.50 7.33 7.34
CA SER A 142 -21.05 7.39 7.07
C SER A 142 -20.44 6.00 6.86
N VAL A 143 -20.80 5.01 7.67
CA VAL A 143 -20.30 3.63 7.52
C VAL A 143 -20.68 3.03 6.15
N GLU A 144 -21.92 3.19 5.73
CA GLU A 144 -22.36 2.65 4.43
C GLU A 144 -21.74 3.42 3.25
N ALA A 145 -21.54 4.72 3.41
CA ALA A 145 -20.87 5.54 2.39
C ALA A 145 -19.40 5.14 2.23
N VAL A 146 -18.61 5.00 3.30
CA VAL A 146 -17.20 4.56 3.20
C VAL A 146 -17.11 3.15 2.63
N LYS A 147 -18.06 2.25 2.94
CA LYS A 147 -18.13 0.91 2.34
C LYS A 147 -18.44 0.98 0.84
N ALA A 148 -19.37 1.83 0.42
CA ALA A 148 -19.71 2.00 -0.98
C ALA A 148 -18.51 2.52 -1.79
N ILE A 149 -17.77 3.48 -1.24
CA ILE A 149 -16.56 4.04 -1.86
C ILE A 149 -15.46 2.97 -1.94
N ALA A 150 -15.22 2.23 -0.86
CA ALA A 150 -14.22 1.17 -0.84
C ALA A 150 -14.50 0.06 -1.86
N ARG A 151 -15.78 -0.30 -2.10
CA ARG A 151 -16.19 -1.25 -3.15
C ARG A 151 -15.82 -0.78 -4.56
N LYS A 152 -15.76 0.54 -4.78
CA LYS A 152 -15.34 1.13 -6.07
C LYS A 152 -13.81 1.18 -6.19
N ALA A 153 -13.13 1.54 -5.11
CA ALA A 153 -11.68 1.75 -5.08
C ALA A 153 -10.89 0.43 -5.15
N LEU A 154 -11.21 -0.56 -4.31
CA LEU A 154 -10.44 -1.79 -4.17
C LEU A 154 -10.20 -2.58 -5.46
N PRO A 155 -11.15 -2.77 -6.38
CA PRO A 155 -10.90 -3.48 -7.63
C PRO A 155 -9.85 -2.80 -8.52
N ARG A 156 -9.64 -1.49 -8.36
CA ARG A 156 -8.73 -0.67 -9.18
C ARG A 156 -7.33 -0.52 -8.59
N LEU A 157 -7.09 -1.05 -7.40
CA LEU A 157 -5.77 -1.27 -6.84
C LEU A 157 -5.17 -2.56 -7.40
#